data_06b115a858f529ece52f2c753ae4764c
#
_entry.id   06b115a858f529ece52f2c753ae4764c
#
_cell.length_a   1.000
_cell.length_b   1.000
_cell.length_c   1.000
_cell.angle_alpha   90.00
_cell.angle_beta   90.00
_cell.angle_gamma   90.00
#
_symmetry.space_group_name_H-M   'P 1'
#
loop_
_entity.id
_entity.type
_entity.pdbx_description
1 polymer ?
#
loop_
_entity_poly.entity_id
_entity_poly.type
_entity_poly.pdbx_seq_one_letter_code
_entity_poly.pdbx_strand_id
1 'polypeptide(L)'
;MNFKAILVATDFSDCAGAAFKLAKNLARQFGAKIILLHVIQQRIVARVAEHLKVEPETLLPAFREEAQLQLDAFLTECSCHNLEVTSMVTVGIPFQEIAVVARDLAADLIVMGGYGRSGRGPIEEVFFGSTAEKVVRLLPCPVLCVPLSVSSEVSDRR
;
A
#
# COMPACT_ATOMS: atom_id res chain seq x y z
N MET A 1 3.11 -16.30 -17.59
CA MET A 1 3.39 -15.77 -16.25
C MET A 1 2.12 -15.91 -15.43
N ASN A 2 2.17 -16.51 -14.27
CA ASN A 2 0.99 -16.73 -13.43
C ASN A 2 1.23 -16.05 -12.08
N PHE A 3 0.47 -15.00 -11.80
CA PHE A 3 0.53 -14.32 -10.51
C PHE A 3 -0.33 -15.09 -9.51
N LYS A 4 0.27 -15.58 -8.42
CA LYS A 4 -0.42 -16.27 -7.32
C LYS A 4 -0.64 -15.38 -6.10
N ALA A 5 0.28 -14.45 -5.86
CA ALA A 5 0.23 -13.52 -4.73
C ALA A 5 0.60 -12.11 -5.19
N ILE A 6 -0.32 -11.18 -4.98
CA ILE A 6 -0.14 -9.76 -5.27
C ILE A 6 -0.08 -9.00 -3.95
N LEU A 7 1.04 -8.33 -3.70
CA LEU A 7 1.20 -7.44 -2.55
C LEU A 7 0.74 -6.03 -2.94
N VAL A 8 -0.18 -5.48 -2.19
CA VAL A 8 -0.63 -4.09 -2.35
C VAL A 8 -0.21 -3.30 -1.12
N ALA A 9 0.60 -2.28 -1.31
CA ALA A 9 0.97 -1.34 -0.25
C ALA A 9 -0.01 -0.16 -0.25
N THR A 10 -0.54 0.18 0.92
CA THR A 10 -1.48 1.29 1.08
C THR A 10 -1.04 2.25 2.19
N ASP A 11 -1.14 3.53 1.89
CA ASP A 11 -1.07 4.65 2.84
C ASP A 11 -2.45 5.33 3.00
N PHE A 12 -3.50 4.68 2.51
CA PHE A 12 -4.89 5.16 2.48
C PHE A 12 -5.12 6.40 1.61
N SER A 13 -4.15 6.78 0.78
CA SER A 13 -4.32 7.85 -0.21
C SER A 13 -5.23 7.43 -1.36
N ASP A 14 -5.72 8.40 -2.13
CA ASP A 14 -6.51 8.14 -3.34
C ASP A 14 -5.72 7.30 -4.36
N CYS A 15 -4.42 7.55 -4.46
CA CYS A 15 -3.52 6.82 -5.33
C CYS A 15 -3.39 5.34 -4.91
N ALA A 16 -3.31 5.08 -3.59
CA ALA A 16 -3.35 3.71 -3.05
C ALA A 16 -4.69 3.02 -3.32
N GLY A 17 -5.80 3.76 -3.26
CA GLY A 17 -7.12 3.26 -3.65
C GLY A 17 -7.19 2.85 -5.12
N ALA A 18 -6.63 3.65 -6.02
CA ALA A 18 -6.52 3.33 -7.44
C ALA A 18 -5.66 2.08 -7.68
N ALA A 19 -4.54 1.96 -6.97
CA ALA A 19 -3.67 0.80 -7.00
C ALA A 19 -4.40 -0.47 -6.55
N PHE A 20 -5.15 -0.40 -5.46
CA PHE A 20 -5.92 -1.54 -4.96
C PHE A 20 -7.02 -1.97 -5.94
N LYS A 21 -7.72 -1.01 -6.56
CA LYS A 21 -8.72 -1.30 -7.59
C LYS A 21 -8.13 -2.07 -8.78
N LEU A 22 -6.96 -1.64 -9.26
CA LEU A 22 -6.25 -2.34 -10.32
C LEU A 22 -5.79 -3.73 -9.88
N ALA A 23 -5.25 -3.86 -8.68
CA ALA A 23 -4.83 -5.14 -8.12
C ALA A 23 -5.98 -6.14 -8.01
N LYS A 24 -7.19 -5.68 -7.64
CA LYS A 24 -8.39 -6.54 -7.63
C LYS A 24 -8.73 -7.09 -9.01
N ASN A 25 -8.62 -6.26 -10.05
CA ASN A 25 -8.88 -6.71 -11.43
C ASN A 25 -7.84 -7.76 -11.86
N LEU A 26 -6.58 -7.53 -11.56
CA LEU A 26 -5.51 -8.50 -11.84
C LEU A 26 -5.71 -9.80 -11.05
N ALA A 27 -6.05 -9.70 -9.76
CA ALA A 27 -6.29 -10.87 -8.92
C ALA A 27 -7.45 -11.73 -9.45
N ARG A 28 -8.54 -11.11 -9.90
CA ARG A 28 -9.66 -11.85 -10.55
C ARG A 28 -9.23 -12.53 -11.84
N GLN A 29 -8.45 -11.84 -12.67
CA GLN A 29 -8.01 -12.36 -13.96
C GLN A 29 -7.05 -13.56 -13.80
N PHE A 30 -6.16 -13.52 -12.82
CA PHE A 30 -5.14 -14.55 -12.62
C PHE A 30 -5.47 -15.57 -11.53
N GLY A 31 -6.56 -15.39 -10.79
CA GLY A 31 -6.88 -16.23 -9.63
C GLY A 31 -5.87 -16.04 -8.49
N ALA A 32 -5.33 -14.82 -8.34
CA ALA A 32 -4.33 -14.52 -7.33
C ALA A 32 -4.97 -14.07 -6.01
N LYS A 33 -4.31 -14.37 -4.89
CA LYS A 33 -4.62 -13.76 -3.60
C LYS A 33 -3.99 -12.37 -3.49
N ILE A 34 -4.62 -11.50 -2.72
CA ILE A 34 -4.10 -10.17 -2.39
C ILE A 34 -3.61 -10.14 -0.95
N ILE A 35 -2.43 -9.57 -0.76
CA ILE A 35 -1.88 -9.22 0.55
C ILE A 35 -1.91 -7.69 0.62
N LEU A 36 -2.79 -7.13 1.45
CA LEU A 36 -2.89 -5.68 1.65
C LEU A 36 -2.04 -5.28 2.85
N LEU A 37 -0.98 -4.53 2.60
CA LEU A 37 -0.01 -4.10 3.60
C LEU A 37 -0.13 -2.61 3.88
N HIS A 38 -0.25 -2.26 5.16
CA HIS A 38 0.00 -0.91 5.66
C HIS A 38 1.22 -0.91 6.58
N VAL A 39 2.12 0.04 6.36
CA VAL A 39 3.32 0.22 7.20
C VAL A 39 3.14 1.46 8.07
N ILE A 40 3.13 1.24 9.39
CA ILE A 40 3.21 2.33 10.36
C ILE A 40 4.64 2.86 10.33
N GLN A 41 4.79 4.14 9.97
CA GLN A 41 6.11 4.74 9.88
C GLN A 41 6.71 4.95 11.26
N GLN A 42 7.77 4.23 11.57
CA GLN A 42 8.48 4.35 12.88
C GLN A 42 8.89 5.78 13.21
N ARG A 43 9.22 6.58 12.19
CA ARG A 43 9.58 8.00 12.35
C ARG A 43 8.42 8.82 12.93
N ILE A 44 7.17 8.54 12.48
CA ILE A 44 5.98 9.23 12.98
C ILE A 44 5.72 8.84 14.43
N VAL A 45 5.81 7.56 14.75
CA VAL A 45 5.68 7.08 16.14
C VAL A 45 6.70 7.74 17.06
N ALA A 46 7.96 7.80 16.63
CA ALA A 46 9.03 8.44 17.40
C ALA A 46 8.77 9.93 17.63
N ARG A 47 8.30 10.67 16.63
CA ARG A 47 7.98 12.09 16.77
C ARG A 47 6.81 12.34 17.73
N VAL A 48 5.77 11.52 17.67
CA VAL A 48 4.64 11.64 18.60
C VAL A 48 5.08 11.30 20.02
N ALA A 49 5.88 10.25 20.19
CA ALA A 49 6.44 9.85 21.48
C ALA A 49 7.30 10.96 22.11
N GLU A 50 8.15 11.59 21.32
CA GLU A 50 8.96 12.74 21.76
C GLU A 50 8.09 13.91 22.23
N HIS A 51 7.05 14.23 21.46
CA HIS A 51 6.10 15.31 21.82
C HIS A 51 5.33 15.02 23.10
N LEU A 52 4.91 13.77 23.29
CA LEU A 52 4.18 13.32 24.49
C LEU A 52 5.11 12.96 25.66
N LYS A 53 6.42 12.96 25.46
CA LYS A 53 7.43 12.56 26.45
C LYS A 53 7.20 11.15 27.00
N VAL A 54 6.93 10.21 26.11
CA VAL A 54 6.75 8.79 26.42
C VAL A 54 7.67 7.93 25.54
N GLU A 55 7.87 6.68 25.93
CA GLU A 55 8.59 5.73 25.09
C GLU A 55 7.76 5.35 23.86
N PRO A 56 8.38 5.25 22.65
CA PRO A 56 7.65 4.91 21.42
C PRO A 56 6.85 3.60 21.51
N GLU A 57 7.37 2.61 22.21
CA GLU A 57 6.73 1.30 22.38
C GLU A 57 5.37 1.39 23.07
N THR A 58 5.16 2.37 23.93
CA THR A 58 3.87 2.58 24.62
C THR A 58 2.77 3.02 23.68
N LEU A 59 3.12 3.63 22.54
CA LEU A 59 2.18 4.12 21.53
C LEU A 59 1.83 3.07 20.46
N LEU A 60 2.64 2.04 20.29
CA LEU A 60 2.47 1.05 19.23
C LEU A 60 1.11 0.35 19.27
N PRO A 61 0.55 -0.07 20.42
CA PRO A 61 -0.79 -0.68 20.45
C PRO A 61 -1.86 0.24 19.86
N ALA A 62 -1.85 1.54 20.19
CA ALA A 62 -2.81 2.51 19.68
C ALA A 62 -2.64 2.75 18.17
N PHE A 63 -1.39 2.87 17.69
CA PHE A 63 -1.11 3.00 16.26
C PHE A 63 -1.54 1.75 15.47
N ARG A 64 -1.35 0.56 16.01
CA ARG A 64 -1.79 -0.69 15.38
C ARG A 64 -3.30 -0.81 15.32
N GLU A 65 -3.98 -0.46 16.39
CA GLU A 65 -5.44 -0.45 16.43
C GLU A 65 -6.03 0.51 15.40
N GLU A 66 -5.53 1.74 15.34
CA GLU A 66 -5.94 2.73 14.35
C GLU A 66 -5.67 2.25 12.91
N ALA A 67 -4.50 1.70 12.65
CA ALA A 67 -4.15 1.16 11.34
C ALA A 67 -5.07 0.01 10.93
N GLN A 68 -5.44 -0.87 11.86
CA GLN A 68 -6.36 -1.98 11.58
C GLN A 68 -7.76 -1.46 11.28
N LEU A 69 -8.26 -0.48 12.03
CA LEU A 69 -9.55 0.16 11.76
C LEU A 69 -9.58 0.81 10.37
N GLN A 70 -8.51 1.50 9.99
CA GLN A 70 -8.39 2.09 8.66
C GLN A 70 -8.33 1.04 7.54
N LEU A 71 -7.63 -0.08 7.75
CA LEU A 71 -7.61 -1.20 6.80
C LEU A 71 -9.00 -1.83 6.66
N ASP A 72 -9.71 -2.05 7.75
CA ASP A 72 -11.04 -2.64 7.74
C ASP A 72 -12.04 -1.74 7.00
N ALA A 73 -11.99 -0.43 7.25
CA ALA A 73 -12.79 0.56 6.53
C ALA A 73 -12.46 0.59 5.03
N PHE A 74 -11.18 0.55 4.69
CA PHE A 74 -10.70 0.53 3.31
C PHE A 74 -11.20 -0.71 2.55
N LEU A 75 -11.12 -1.88 3.17
CA LEU A 75 -11.62 -3.13 2.57
C LEU A 75 -13.15 -3.14 2.43
N THR A 76 -13.86 -2.56 3.37
CA THR A 76 -15.33 -2.43 3.32
C THR A 76 -15.75 -1.54 2.15
N GLU A 77 -15.12 -0.40 1.97
CA GLU A 77 -15.39 0.52 0.84
C GLU A 77 -15.05 -0.10 -0.52
N CYS A 78 -13.99 -0.89 -0.57
CA CYS A 78 -13.48 -1.42 -1.83
C CYS A 78 -14.18 -2.69 -2.35
N SER A 79 -15.12 -3.27 -1.62
CA SER A 79 -15.86 -4.48 -2.02
C SER A 79 -15.00 -5.59 -2.65
N CYS A 80 -14.63 -6.57 -1.83
CA CYS A 80 -13.70 -7.64 -2.22
C CYS A 80 -14.40 -8.99 -2.51
N HIS A 81 -15.62 -8.97 -3.05
CA HIS A 81 -16.36 -10.19 -3.34
C HIS A 81 -15.56 -11.15 -4.23
N ASN A 82 -15.54 -12.41 -3.83
CA ASN A 82 -14.86 -13.50 -4.55
C ASN A 82 -13.34 -13.30 -4.71
N LEU A 83 -12.71 -12.54 -3.79
CA LEU A 83 -11.26 -12.40 -3.72
C LEU A 83 -10.76 -12.86 -2.36
N GLU A 84 -9.65 -13.59 -2.38
CA GLU A 84 -8.90 -13.88 -1.17
C GLU A 84 -8.01 -12.67 -0.84
N VAL A 85 -8.37 -11.93 0.20
CA VAL A 85 -7.61 -10.75 0.66
C VAL A 85 -7.21 -10.95 2.11
N THR A 86 -5.92 -10.85 2.38
CA THR A 86 -5.35 -10.83 3.73
C THR A 86 -4.78 -9.45 3.99
N SER A 87 -5.12 -8.84 5.12
CA SER A 87 -4.53 -7.57 5.54
C SER A 87 -3.45 -7.76 6.58
N MET A 88 -2.43 -6.92 6.57
CA MET A 88 -1.39 -6.92 7.59
C MET A 88 -0.85 -5.52 7.84
N VAL A 89 -0.39 -5.31 9.07
CA VAL A 89 0.22 -4.07 9.55
C VAL A 89 1.62 -4.39 10.05
N THR A 90 2.60 -3.65 9.56
CA THR A 90 3.98 -3.67 10.07
C THR A 90 4.39 -2.29 10.57
N VAL A 91 5.48 -2.21 11.30
CA VAL A 91 6.07 -0.96 11.80
C VAL A 91 7.50 -0.88 11.30
N GLY A 92 7.85 0.22 10.67
CA GLY A 92 9.21 0.38 10.18
C GLY A 92 9.37 1.50 9.17
N ILE A 93 10.33 1.34 8.29
CA ILE A 93 10.54 2.22 7.14
C ILE A 93 9.75 1.64 5.96
N PRO A 94 8.78 2.37 5.38
CA PRO A 94 7.82 1.80 4.44
C PRO A 94 8.44 1.01 3.29
N PHE A 95 9.41 1.56 2.58
CA PHE A 95 10.01 0.86 1.43
C PHE A 95 10.75 -0.42 1.83
N GLN A 96 11.37 -0.46 3.02
CA GLN A 96 12.05 -1.65 3.52
C GLN A 96 11.05 -2.74 3.92
N GLU A 97 10.00 -2.36 4.66
CA GLU A 97 8.95 -3.29 5.07
C GLU A 97 8.23 -3.89 3.86
N ILE A 98 7.91 -3.08 2.85
CA ILE A 98 7.30 -3.57 1.61
C ILE A 98 8.21 -4.60 0.94
N ALA A 99 9.50 -4.33 0.81
CA ALA A 99 10.45 -5.25 0.19
C ALA A 99 10.63 -6.55 0.99
N VAL A 100 10.71 -6.45 2.32
CA VAL A 100 10.83 -7.61 3.22
C VAL A 100 9.58 -8.49 3.14
N VAL A 101 8.39 -7.90 3.25
CA VAL A 101 7.13 -8.65 3.17
C VAL A 101 6.96 -9.29 1.79
N ALA A 102 7.28 -8.58 0.71
CA ALA A 102 7.22 -9.13 -0.65
C ALA A 102 8.10 -10.38 -0.79
N ARG A 103 9.32 -10.31 -0.27
CA ARG A 103 10.26 -11.45 -0.28
C ARG A 103 9.77 -12.60 0.60
N ASP A 104 9.41 -12.30 1.85
CA ASP A 104 9.10 -13.32 2.86
C ASP A 104 7.79 -14.07 2.55
N LEU A 105 6.84 -13.39 1.91
CA LEU A 105 5.58 -13.98 1.45
C LEU A 105 5.59 -14.42 -0.01
N ALA A 106 6.75 -14.37 -0.67
CA ALA A 106 6.92 -14.75 -2.06
C ALA A 106 5.89 -14.08 -3.00
N ALA A 107 5.72 -12.76 -2.86
CA ALA A 107 4.84 -12.00 -3.74
C ALA A 107 5.38 -12.02 -5.19
N ASP A 108 4.48 -12.27 -6.13
CA ASP A 108 4.82 -12.29 -7.56
C ASP A 108 4.76 -10.91 -8.20
N LEU A 109 4.04 -9.99 -7.56
CA LEU A 109 3.83 -8.64 -8.02
C LEU A 109 3.58 -7.71 -6.82
N ILE A 110 4.20 -6.54 -6.83
CA ILE A 110 3.82 -5.41 -5.96
C ILE A 110 3.00 -4.43 -6.78
N VAL A 111 1.84 -4.00 -6.25
CA VAL A 111 1.03 -2.92 -6.80
C VAL A 111 0.93 -1.81 -5.76
N MET A 112 1.28 -0.61 -6.13
CA MET A 112 1.26 0.53 -5.23
C MET A 112 0.99 1.83 -5.98
N GLY A 113 0.54 2.86 -5.26
CA GLY A 113 0.42 4.20 -5.83
C GLY A 113 1.79 4.75 -6.22
N GLY A 114 1.84 5.45 -7.35
CA GLY A 114 3.07 6.07 -7.83
C GLY A 114 3.53 7.25 -6.96
N TYR A 115 2.61 7.86 -6.18
CA TYR A 115 2.86 8.92 -5.21
C TYR A 115 1.84 8.85 -4.07
N GLY A 116 2.21 9.33 -2.88
CA GLY A 116 1.38 9.27 -1.68
C GLY A 116 0.57 10.54 -1.44
N ARG A 117 0.21 10.78 -0.16
CA ARG A 117 -0.64 11.91 0.28
C ARG A 117 -0.09 13.28 -0.04
N SER A 118 1.22 13.44 -0.12
CA SER A 118 1.90 14.71 -0.43
C SER A 118 2.11 14.96 -1.92
N GLY A 119 1.71 14.03 -2.79
CA GLY A 119 2.03 14.04 -4.22
C GLY A 119 1.08 14.84 -5.11
N ARG A 120 0.36 15.83 -4.57
CA ARG A 120 -0.49 16.72 -5.37
C ARG A 120 0.30 17.94 -5.83
N GLY A 121 0.96 17.82 -6.97
CA GLY A 121 1.57 18.93 -7.68
C GLY A 121 1.16 18.95 -9.15
N PRO A 122 1.51 20.03 -9.90
CA PRO A 122 1.36 20.05 -11.36
C PRO A 122 2.02 18.83 -11.97
N ILE A 123 1.47 18.29 -13.05
CA ILE A 123 1.98 17.06 -13.71
C ILE A 123 3.49 17.16 -14.05
N GLU A 124 3.98 18.38 -14.27
CA GLU A 124 5.40 18.67 -14.57
C GLU A 124 6.33 18.46 -13.35
N GLU A 125 5.78 18.42 -12.13
CA GLU A 125 6.51 18.22 -10.87
C GLU A 125 6.20 16.90 -10.18
N VAL A 126 5.30 16.07 -10.73
CA VAL A 126 4.91 14.80 -10.13
C VAL A 126 5.93 13.72 -10.53
N PHE A 127 6.97 13.64 -9.74
CA PHE A 127 7.87 12.50 -9.73
C PHE A 127 7.31 11.38 -8.85
N PHE A 128 7.88 10.19 -8.97
CA PHE A 128 7.62 9.09 -8.06
C PHE A 128 7.64 9.55 -6.62
N GLY A 129 6.66 9.10 -5.82
CA GLY A 129 6.74 9.22 -4.37
C GLY A 129 8.01 8.55 -3.85
N SER A 130 8.55 9.06 -2.74
CA SER A 130 9.82 8.56 -2.19
C SER A 130 9.79 7.05 -1.87
N THR A 131 8.65 6.53 -1.42
CA THR A 131 8.50 5.09 -1.14
C THR A 131 8.48 4.28 -2.43
N ALA A 132 7.69 4.68 -3.44
CA ALA A 132 7.61 3.99 -4.72
C ALA A 132 8.97 3.93 -5.42
N GLU A 133 9.69 5.05 -5.46
CA GLU A 133 11.04 5.10 -6.04
C GLU A 133 11.99 4.10 -5.38
N LYS A 134 12.01 4.03 -4.06
CA LYS A 134 12.89 3.15 -3.31
C LYS A 134 12.51 1.67 -3.45
N VAL A 135 11.20 1.36 -3.48
CA VAL A 135 10.73 -0.02 -3.73
C VAL A 135 11.15 -0.49 -5.12
N VAL A 136 10.98 0.37 -6.13
CA VAL A 136 11.41 0.06 -7.51
C VAL A 136 12.91 -0.17 -7.59
N ARG A 137 13.72 0.57 -6.86
CA ARG A 137 15.18 0.37 -6.80
C ARG A 137 15.59 -0.95 -6.16
N LEU A 138 14.85 -1.41 -5.15
CA LEU A 138 15.13 -2.71 -4.50
C LEU A 138 14.70 -3.91 -5.34
N LEU A 139 13.68 -3.76 -6.18
CA LEU A 139 13.13 -4.78 -7.08
C LEU A 139 13.04 -6.18 -6.45
N PRO A 140 12.33 -6.34 -5.33
CA PRO A 140 12.16 -7.67 -4.73
C PRO A 140 11.36 -8.61 -5.64
N CYS A 141 10.49 -8.05 -6.48
CA CYS A 141 9.73 -8.68 -7.56
C CYS A 141 9.26 -7.56 -8.52
N PRO A 142 8.56 -7.86 -9.62
CA PRO A 142 7.93 -6.83 -10.47
C PRO A 142 7.07 -5.86 -9.66
N VAL A 143 7.17 -4.58 -9.98
CA VAL A 143 6.46 -3.49 -9.29
C VAL A 143 5.62 -2.71 -10.29
N LEU A 144 4.33 -2.57 -10.01
CA LEU A 144 3.39 -1.79 -10.78
C LEU A 144 3.01 -0.53 -9.99
N CYS A 145 3.46 0.62 -10.44
CA CYS A 145 3.12 1.92 -9.87
C CYS A 145 1.93 2.52 -10.61
N VAL A 146 0.87 2.86 -9.87
CA VAL A 146 -0.41 3.28 -10.42
C VAL A 146 -0.64 4.78 -10.20
N PRO A 147 -0.83 5.58 -11.25
CA PRO A 147 -1.19 6.99 -11.13
C PRO A 147 -2.70 7.18 -10.89
N LEU A 148 -3.10 8.34 -10.38
CA LEU A 148 -4.52 8.68 -10.15
C LEU A 148 -5.34 8.74 -11.44
N SER A 149 -4.75 9.16 -12.55
CA SER A 149 -5.43 9.32 -13.84
C SER A 149 -6.05 8.03 -14.39
N VAL A 150 -5.56 6.86 -13.98
CA VAL A 150 -6.11 5.55 -14.38
C VAL A 150 -7.48 5.28 -13.75
N SER A 151 -7.82 5.92 -12.64
CA SER A 151 -9.10 5.69 -11.96
C SER A 151 -10.28 6.41 -12.62
N SER A 152 -10.06 7.46 -13.39
CA SER A 152 -11.11 8.23 -14.08
C SER A 152 -11.52 7.65 -15.43
N GLU A 153 -10.67 6.89 -16.09
CA GLU A 153 -10.95 6.36 -17.44
C GLU A 153 -11.68 5.01 -17.45
N VAL A 154 -11.68 4.27 -16.34
CA VAL A 154 -12.31 2.94 -16.27
C VAL A 154 -13.82 3.03 -16.06
N SER A 155 -14.36 4.19 -15.68
CA SER A 155 -15.79 4.38 -15.45
C SER A 155 -16.57 4.74 -16.74
N ASP A 156 -15.88 5.09 -17.83
CA ASP A 156 -16.52 5.58 -19.07
C ASP A 156 -16.44 4.62 -20.27
N ARG A 157 -15.87 3.42 -20.05
CA ARG A 157 -15.89 2.36 -21.06
C ARG A 157 -16.84 1.23 -20.65
N ARG A 158 -18.12 1.53 -20.76
CA ARG A 158 -19.19 0.52 -20.84
C ARG A 158 -19.91 0.65 -22.15
#